data_eb48863510026a8fa72ba3f750f3a804
#
_entry.id   eb48863510026a8fa72ba3f750f3a804
#
_cell.length_a   1.000
_cell.length_b   1.000
_cell.length_c   1.000
_cell.angle_alpha   90.00
_cell.angle_beta   90.00
_cell.angle_gamma   90.00
#
_symmetry.space_group_name_H-M   'P 1'
#
loop_
_entity.id
_entity.type
_entity.pdbx_description
1 polymer ?
#
loop_
_entity_poly.entity_id
_entity_poly.type
_entity_poly.pdbx_seq_one_letter_code
_entity_poly.pdbx_strand_id
1 'polypeptide(L)'
;MLFRKQVFGLIVAVVAPWALVVPVLGTEAGTVRVLLWFDTEDYLLPADDDATLRLCRLLSNRGIRATFKLVGEKARVLEKRRRSDVIEALRKHDIGYHANFHSVHPAPAEYLAECGWADGVEEFIRREGPGADDVRRILGVPTLSCYGQPGSSWGPQTLAALGRMGIAPQGVPCYVDSGSHVGLGGVPFWYCGALALYKMSPNETRMDLWADGALEKACEGFRSIHGRLQAEGGGLVSIFYHPCEWVHREFWDGVNFRRGANPPREEWKKPPQRTAEETEAAFQRFERYIDFQRSLGGVEFVTAGDLPRLYPDRLRSEGGDLGTVKSVVKALEGASEVGFVALENGVRLSAADQFVLLAEFLRIVYTSGKLPGQVVVPSALGPAEPPPKTEVESLDGRAFRDALLDARDEVFRRRQVPSRVFAGVRKIAPADFLRAMGHAAREAIALAEKDPVVGLPEKVQIPKGTRIAAEKHVAEDTPGLFGGWVIHTEGFRAPRILEMARLQAWTLKPAK
;
A
#
# COMPACT_ATOMS: atom_id res chain seq x y z
N MET A 1 33.51 -45.01 -79.43
CA MET A 1 32.54 -45.14 -78.29
C MET A 1 33.39 -45.09 -77.00
N LEU A 2 33.41 -44.00 -76.38
CA LEU A 2 34.28 -43.71 -75.20
C LEU A 2 33.43 -43.84 -73.93
N PHE A 3 33.80 -44.69 -72.99
CA PHE A 3 33.27 -44.74 -71.64
C PHE A 3 34.21 -44.04 -70.72
N ARG A 4 33.79 -42.93 -70.15
CA ARG A 4 34.46 -42.22 -69.05
C ARG A 4 34.07 -42.87 -67.71
N LYS A 5 35.08 -43.32 -66.95
CA LYS A 5 34.97 -43.72 -65.56
C LYS A 5 35.05 -42.46 -64.70
N GLN A 6 34.03 -42.19 -63.87
CA GLN A 6 34.09 -41.22 -62.79
C GLN A 6 34.58 -41.90 -61.53
N VAL A 7 35.61 -41.28 -60.94
CA VAL A 7 36.14 -41.64 -59.60
C VAL A 7 35.46 -40.76 -58.59
N PHE A 8 34.73 -41.37 -57.65
CA PHE A 8 34.21 -40.69 -56.49
C PHE A 8 35.26 -40.62 -55.38
N GLY A 9 35.78 -39.41 -55.07
CA GLY A 9 36.60 -39.14 -53.90
C GLY A 9 35.69 -38.89 -52.67
N LEU A 10 35.89 -39.70 -51.64
CA LEU A 10 35.23 -39.54 -50.35
C LEU A 10 36.00 -38.48 -49.53
N ILE A 11 35.36 -37.29 -49.33
CA ILE A 11 35.89 -36.25 -48.43
C ILE A 11 35.33 -36.53 -47.04
N VAL A 12 36.17 -36.95 -46.09
CA VAL A 12 35.84 -37.05 -44.68
C VAL A 12 36.03 -35.67 -44.07
N ALA A 13 34.93 -34.99 -43.78
CA ALA A 13 34.93 -33.74 -43.05
C ALA A 13 35.06 -34.03 -41.53
N VAL A 14 36.16 -33.68 -40.92
CA VAL A 14 36.37 -33.69 -39.48
C VAL A 14 35.61 -32.46 -38.91
N VAL A 15 34.47 -32.70 -38.26
CA VAL A 15 33.74 -31.66 -37.51
C VAL A 15 34.36 -31.54 -36.14
N ALA A 16 35.11 -30.47 -35.90
CA ALA A 16 35.58 -30.10 -34.59
C ALA A 16 34.37 -29.61 -33.75
N PRO A 17 34.21 -30.02 -32.48
CA PRO A 17 33.14 -29.50 -31.65
C PRO A 17 33.43 -28.04 -31.28
N TRP A 18 32.68 -27.11 -31.83
CA TRP A 18 32.62 -25.74 -31.33
C TRP A 18 31.93 -25.76 -29.95
N ALA A 19 32.73 -25.62 -28.89
CA ALA A 19 32.17 -25.33 -27.58
C ALA A 19 31.46 -23.98 -27.66
N LEU A 20 30.12 -24.00 -27.65
CA LEU A 20 29.29 -22.83 -27.42
C LEU A 20 29.65 -22.28 -26.04
N VAL A 21 30.49 -21.27 -25.98
CA VAL A 21 30.60 -20.40 -24.81
C VAL A 21 29.29 -19.61 -24.75
N VAL A 22 28.33 -20.13 -23.99
CA VAL A 22 27.15 -19.36 -23.62
C VAL A 22 27.69 -18.23 -22.74
N PRO A 23 27.56 -16.94 -23.13
CA PRO A 23 27.89 -15.87 -22.23
C PRO A 23 26.91 -16.03 -21.04
N VAL A 24 27.47 -16.18 -19.85
CA VAL A 24 26.69 -15.97 -18.61
C VAL A 24 26.19 -14.54 -18.74
N LEU A 25 24.92 -14.41 -19.11
CA LEU A 25 24.18 -13.14 -19.04
C LEU A 25 24.33 -12.67 -17.60
N GLY A 26 25.21 -11.70 -17.38
CA GLY A 26 25.28 -11.00 -16.13
C GLY A 26 23.86 -10.54 -15.82
N THR A 27 23.34 -10.90 -14.68
CA THR A 27 22.05 -10.41 -14.20
C THR A 27 22.12 -8.90 -14.33
N GLU A 28 21.27 -8.28 -15.17
CA GLU A 28 21.18 -6.83 -15.25
C GLU A 28 20.97 -6.32 -13.83
N ALA A 29 21.84 -5.41 -13.38
CA ALA A 29 21.76 -4.84 -12.05
C ALA A 29 20.33 -4.27 -11.86
N GLY A 30 19.67 -4.68 -10.79
CA GLY A 30 18.27 -4.33 -10.58
C GLY A 30 18.08 -2.81 -10.46
N THR A 31 17.01 -2.28 -11.03
CA THR A 31 16.67 -0.85 -10.94
C THR A 31 16.27 -0.48 -9.52
N VAL A 32 16.97 0.50 -8.95
CA VAL A 32 16.64 1.10 -7.65
C VAL A 32 15.78 2.34 -7.87
N ARG A 33 14.51 2.25 -7.50
CA ARG A 33 13.57 3.36 -7.64
C ARG A 33 13.57 4.22 -6.39
N VAL A 34 13.60 5.53 -6.58
CA VAL A 34 13.57 6.51 -5.50
C VAL A 34 12.22 7.24 -5.57
N LEU A 35 11.38 7.04 -4.57
CA LEU A 35 10.21 7.84 -4.33
C LEU A 35 10.59 9.01 -3.42
N LEU A 36 10.75 10.19 -4.02
CA LEU A 36 10.99 11.44 -3.30
C LEU A 36 9.65 12.16 -3.11
N TRP A 37 9.28 12.42 -1.86
CA TRP A 37 8.01 13.07 -1.56
C TRP A 37 8.13 14.12 -0.47
N PHE A 38 7.19 15.08 -0.48
CA PHE A 38 7.19 16.24 0.39
C PHE A 38 5.82 16.43 1.02
N ASP A 39 5.77 16.54 2.36
CA ASP A 39 4.61 17.02 3.07
C ASP A 39 4.60 18.54 3.04
N THR A 40 3.72 19.08 2.19
CA THR A 40 3.63 20.51 1.90
C THR A 40 2.51 21.09 2.76
N GLU A 41 2.84 21.33 4.03
CA GLU A 41 1.88 21.48 5.11
C GLU A 41 1.79 22.87 5.72
N ASP A 42 2.92 23.62 5.80
CA ASP A 42 2.93 24.92 6.44
C ASP A 42 2.28 26.00 5.56
N TYR A 43 1.19 26.55 6.04
CA TYR A 43 0.44 27.62 5.38
C TYR A 43 0.46 28.96 6.13
N LEU A 44 1.29 29.09 7.20
CA LEU A 44 1.38 30.30 7.98
C LEU A 44 2.21 31.38 7.29
N LEU A 45 3.40 31.02 6.82
CA LEU A 45 4.36 32.00 6.32
C LEU A 45 4.63 31.88 4.80
N PRO A 46 4.79 33.02 4.10
CA PRO A 46 5.20 33.00 2.69
C PRO A 46 6.56 32.34 2.43
N ALA A 47 7.45 32.31 3.43
CA ALA A 47 8.76 31.68 3.30
C ALA A 47 8.67 30.20 2.91
N ASP A 48 7.65 29.46 3.42
CA ASP A 48 7.41 28.08 3.02
C ASP A 48 6.90 27.97 1.57
N ASP A 49 6.10 28.95 1.11
CA ASP A 49 5.68 29.01 -0.30
C ASP A 49 6.90 29.18 -1.22
N ASP A 50 7.88 30.02 -0.83
CA ASP A 50 9.12 30.26 -1.56
C ASP A 50 10.04 29.02 -1.53
N ALA A 51 10.13 28.33 -0.40
CA ALA A 51 10.86 27.06 -0.30
C ALA A 51 10.25 25.98 -1.20
N THR A 52 8.92 25.84 -1.20
CA THR A 52 8.18 24.93 -2.09
C THR A 52 8.48 25.23 -3.55
N LEU A 53 8.41 26.53 -3.97
CA LEU A 53 8.72 26.95 -5.33
C LEU A 53 10.15 26.58 -5.72
N ARG A 54 11.12 26.85 -4.83
CA ARG A 54 12.53 26.58 -5.08
C ARG A 54 12.79 25.08 -5.23
N LEU A 55 12.20 24.24 -4.37
CA LEU A 55 12.29 22.77 -4.46
C LEU A 55 11.72 22.26 -5.79
N CYS A 56 10.53 22.72 -6.18
CA CYS A 56 9.94 22.35 -7.46
C CYS A 56 10.86 22.71 -8.64
N ARG A 57 11.42 23.91 -8.67
CA ARG A 57 12.33 24.36 -9.72
C ARG A 57 13.63 23.57 -9.74
N LEU A 58 14.23 23.34 -8.57
CA LEU A 58 15.47 22.57 -8.40
C LEU A 58 15.35 21.16 -8.98
N LEU A 59 14.25 20.48 -8.66
CA LEU A 59 13.99 19.12 -9.13
C LEU A 59 13.63 19.09 -10.62
N SER A 60 12.77 20.02 -11.08
CA SER A 60 12.40 20.14 -12.51
C SER A 60 13.61 20.40 -13.40
N ASN A 61 14.55 21.26 -12.97
CA ASN A 61 15.80 21.55 -13.69
C ASN A 61 16.71 20.32 -13.83
N ARG A 62 16.51 19.30 -12.98
CA ARG A 62 17.20 18.00 -13.03
C ARG A 62 16.40 16.90 -13.72
N GLY A 63 15.23 17.24 -14.29
CA GLY A 63 14.34 16.28 -14.91
C GLY A 63 13.67 15.32 -13.92
N ILE A 64 13.67 15.66 -12.62
CA ILE A 64 13.07 14.85 -11.57
C ILE A 64 11.64 15.33 -11.30
N ARG A 65 10.68 14.40 -11.34
CA ARG A 65 9.35 14.60 -10.78
C ARG A 65 9.32 13.97 -9.38
N ALA A 66 8.88 14.76 -8.39
CA ALA A 66 8.66 14.30 -7.02
C ALA A 66 7.17 14.36 -6.70
N THR A 67 6.75 13.75 -5.59
CA THR A 67 5.37 13.84 -5.10
C THR A 67 5.29 14.91 -4.02
N PHE A 68 4.40 15.89 -4.20
CA PHE A 68 4.08 16.91 -3.21
C PHE A 68 2.67 16.63 -2.66
N LYS A 69 2.58 16.26 -1.39
CA LYS A 69 1.31 16.06 -0.69
C LYS A 69 0.90 17.39 -0.04
N LEU A 70 -0.19 17.98 -0.51
CA LEU A 70 -0.63 19.29 -0.05
C LEU A 70 -1.74 19.17 1.00
N VAL A 71 -1.61 19.98 2.05
CA VAL A 71 -2.71 20.29 2.96
C VAL A 71 -3.75 21.15 2.21
N GLY A 72 -5.05 20.88 2.41
CA GLY A 72 -6.13 21.62 1.77
C GLY A 72 -6.05 23.13 2.03
N GLU A 73 -5.81 23.52 3.31
CA GLU A 73 -5.63 24.93 3.67
C GLU A 73 -4.38 25.56 3.02
N LYS A 74 -3.31 24.80 2.82
CA LYS A 74 -2.13 25.27 2.06
C LYS A 74 -2.51 25.67 0.64
N ALA A 75 -3.27 24.83 -0.05
CA ALA A 75 -3.72 25.14 -1.40
C ALA A 75 -4.59 26.40 -1.42
N ARG A 76 -5.55 26.53 -0.51
CA ARG A 76 -6.40 27.73 -0.38
C ARG A 76 -5.59 29.00 -0.08
N VAL A 77 -4.58 28.87 0.76
CA VAL A 77 -3.69 30.00 1.09
C VAL A 77 -2.83 30.42 -0.10
N LEU A 78 -2.31 29.48 -0.91
CA LEU A 78 -1.61 29.80 -2.16
C LEU A 78 -2.52 30.55 -3.14
N GLU A 79 -3.76 30.13 -3.32
CA GLU A 79 -4.75 30.81 -4.15
C GLU A 79 -5.05 32.21 -3.61
N LYS A 80 -5.30 32.38 -2.30
CA LYS A 80 -5.55 33.66 -1.64
C LYS A 80 -4.38 34.63 -1.75
N ARG A 81 -3.14 34.12 -1.61
CA ARG A 81 -1.90 34.91 -1.77
C ARG A 81 -1.57 35.19 -3.25
N ARG A 82 -2.34 34.64 -4.19
CA ARG A 82 -2.11 34.74 -5.64
C ARG A 82 -0.74 34.19 -6.06
N ARG A 83 -0.28 33.11 -5.42
CA ARG A 83 0.99 32.44 -5.72
C ARG A 83 0.85 31.51 -6.95
N SER A 84 0.46 32.10 -8.09
CA SER A 84 0.39 31.35 -9.36
C SER A 84 1.73 30.72 -9.74
N ASP A 85 2.85 31.37 -9.40
CA ASP A 85 4.21 30.87 -9.60
C ASP A 85 4.47 29.53 -8.88
N VAL A 86 4.00 29.39 -7.65
CA VAL A 86 4.10 28.15 -6.85
C VAL A 86 3.17 27.08 -7.41
N ILE A 87 1.91 27.46 -7.69
CA ILE A 87 0.90 26.55 -8.25
C ILE A 87 1.36 25.97 -9.59
N GLU A 88 1.88 26.79 -10.49
CA GLU A 88 2.41 26.33 -11.78
C GLU A 88 3.66 25.45 -11.63
N ALA A 89 4.53 25.74 -10.67
CA ALA A 89 5.68 24.92 -10.39
C ALA A 89 5.27 23.53 -9.84
N LEU A 90 4.32 23.48 -8.90
CA LEU A 90 3.76 22.24 -8.35
C LEU A 90 3.11 21.36 -9.43
N ARG A 91 2.39 21.96 -10.41
CA ARG A 91 1.76 21.24 -11.53
C ARG A 91 2.74 20.43 -12.40
N LYS A 92 4.02 20.73 -12.34
CA LYS A 92 5.07 19.96 -13.04
C LYS A 92 5.45 18.67 -12.30
N HIS A 93 5.00 18.54 -11.08
CA HIS A 93 5.24 17.39 -10.19
C HIS A 93 3.99 16.56 -10.01
N ASP A 94 4.09 15.54 -9.19
CA ASP A 94 2.98 14.69 -8.82
C ASP A 94 2.32 15.23 -7.54
N ILE A 95 0.99 15.30 -7.54
CA ILE A 95 0.23 15.97 -6.47
C ILE A 95 -0.52 14.93 -5.64
N GLY A 96 -0.16 14.85 -4.35
CA GLY A 96 -0.87 14.10 -3.32
C GLY A 96 -1.66 14.99 -2.37
N TYR A 97 -2.27 14.39 -1.37
CA TYR A 97 -3.08 15.02 -0.34
C TYR A 97 -2.55 14.74 1.06
N HIS A 98 -2.59 15.77 1.94
CA HIS A 98 -2.03 15.68 3.29
C HIS A 98 -2.95 16.34 4.34
N ALA A 99 -4.18 15.83 4.45
CA ALA A 99 -5.26 16.34 5.28
C ALA A 99 -5.80 17.73 4.89
N ASN A 100 -6.95 18.11 5.49
CA ASN A 100 -7.63 19.37 5.19
C ASN A 100 -6.98 20.56 5.92
N PHE A 101 -6.73 20.42 7.23
CA PHE A 101 -6.15 21.45 8.08
C PHE A 101 -4.93 20.98 8.87
N HIS A 102 -4.46 19.77 8.63
CA HIS A 102 -3.34 19.12 9.30
C HIS A 102 -3.57 18.95 10.82
N SER A 103 -2.89 19.75 11.64
CA SER A 103 -2.85 19.62 13.11
C SER A 103 -4.02 20.31 13.85
N VAL A 104 -4.95 20.94 13.12
CA VAL A 104 -6.12 21.57 13.75
C VAL A 104 -7.07 20.48 14.26
N HIS A 105 -7.37 20.55 15.56
CA HIS A 105 -8.22 19.54 16.19
C HIS A 105 -9.71 19.67 15.81
N PRO A 106 -10.44 18.54 15.75
CA PRO A 106 -9.94 17.19 15.94
C PRO A 106 -9.18 16.66 14.71
N ALA A 107 -8.00 16.09 14.93
CA ALA A 107 -7.20 15.42 13.91
C ALA A 107 -7.74 14.00 13.61
N PRO A 108 -7.32 13.32 12.51
CA PRO A 108 -7.91 12.05 12.08
C PRO A 108 -8.03 10.97 13.14
N ALA A 109 -7.00 10.71 13.94
CA ALA A 109 -7.10 9.70 15.00
C ALA A 109 -8.11 10.08 16.09
N GLU A 110 -8.33 11.37 16.36
CA GLU A 110 -9.24 11.81 17.39
C GLU A 110 -10.71 11.61 16.97
N TYR A 111 -11.08 12.04 15.78
CA TYR A 111 -12.46 11.86 15.33
C TYR A 111 -12.78 10.42 14.89
N LEU A 112 -11.77 9.58 14.63
CA LEU A 112 -11.94 8.16 14.34
C LEU A 112 -11.86 7.27 15.59
N ALA A 113 -11.41 7.80 16.75
CA ALA A 113 -11.10 7.01 17.94
C ALA A 113 -12.24 6.09 18.40
N GLU A 114 -13.49 6.55 18.28
CA GLU A 114 -14.69 5.81 18.71
C GLU A 114 -15.52 5.27 17.53
N CYS A 115 -15.10 5.55 16.28
CA CYS A 115 -15.89 5.16 15.12
C CYS A 115 -15.80 3.66 14.84
N GLY A 116 -16.93 3.08 14.42
CA GLY A 116 -16.98 1.80 13.72
C GLY A 116 -16.37 1.90 12.32
N TRP A 117 -16.40 0.79 11.59
CA TRP A 117 -15.79 0.76 10.25
C TRP A 117 -16.49 1.73 9.27
N ALA A 118 -17.79 1.55 9.05
CA ALA A 118 -18.54 2.34 8.07
C ALA A 118 -18.63 3.81 8.45
N ASP A 119 -18.97 4.09 9.71
CA ASP A 119 -19.11 5.45 10.22
C ASP A 119 -17.79 6.22 10.14
N GLY A 120 -16.66 5.55 10.43
CA GLY A 120 -15.34 6.16 10.33
C GLY A 120 -14.95 6.50 8.89
N VAL A 121 -15.29 5.65 7.92
CA VAL A 121 -15.07 5.95 6.49
C VAL A 121 -15.86 7.20 6.08
N GLU A 122 -17.16 7.28 6.44
CA GLU A 122 -17.99 8.45 6.10
C GLU A 122 -17.53 9.71 6.83
N GLU A 123 -17.14 9.61 8.10
CA GLU A 123 -16.65 10.76 8.88
C GLU A 123 -15.34 11.31 8.30
N PHE A 124 -14.43 10.42 7.86
CA PHE A 124 -13.20 10.84 7.18
C PHE A 124 -13.50 11.57 5.87
N ILE A 125 -14.38 11.02 5.03
CA ILE A 125 -14.76 11.67 3.76
C ILE A 125 -15.40 13.03 4.03
N ARG A 126 -16.28 13.12 5.02
CA ARG A 126 -16.97 14.37 5.36
C ARG A 126 -16.02 15.48 5.80
N ARG A 127 -14.94 15.14 6.55
CA ARG A 127 -13.97 16.12 7.05
C ARG A 127 -12.88 16.45 6.04
N GLU A 128 -12.40 15.45 5.35
CA GLU A 128 -11.22 15.57 4.50
C GLU A 128 -11.56 15.79 3.02
N GLY A 129 -12.72 15.35 2.57
CA GLY A 129 -13.16 15.49 1.18
C GLY A 129 -13.09 16.92 0.65
N PRO A 130 -13.62 17.94 1.35
CA PRO A 130 -13.54 19.34 0.91
C PRO A 130 -12.10 19.83 0.67
N GLY A 131 -11.14 19.41 1.52
CA GLY A 131 -9.72 19.75 1.33
C GLY A 131 -9.13 19.09 0.09
N ALA A 132 -9.44 17.83 -0.15
CA ALA A 132 -9.00 17.11 -1.36
C ALA A 132 -9.59 17.73 -2.64
N ASP A 133 -10.86 18.15 -2.60
CA ASP A 133 -11.51 18.84 -3.72
C ASP A 133 -10.85 20.19 -4.02
N ASP A 134 -10.53 20.97 -2.99
CA ASP A 134 -9.82 22.23 -3.14
C ASP A 134 -8.42 22.05 -3.74
N VAL A 135 -7.65 21.05 -3.27
CA VAL A 135 -6.33 20.76 -3.86
C VAL A 135 -6.49 20.42 -5.34
N ARG A 136 -7.44 19.55 -5.72
CA ARG A 136 -7.67 19.20 -7.14
C ARG A 136 -8.06 20.44 -7.98
N ARG A 137 -8.99 21.22 -7.48
CA ARG A 137 -9.48 22.43 -8.18
C ARG A 137 -8.36 23.45 -8.37
N ILE A 138 -7.64 23.77 -7.30
CA ILE A 138 -6.61 24.85 -7.32
C ILE A 138 -5.40 24.41 -8.16
N LEU A 139 -4.96 23.15 -8.00
CA LEU A 139 -3.84 22.64 -8.78
C LEU A 139 -4.25 22.19 -10.19
N GLY A 140 -5.55 22.15 -10.51
CA GLY A 140 -6.04 21.77 -11.84
C GLY A 140 -5.70 20.34 -12.22
N VAL A 141 -5.70 19.41 -11.25
CA VAL A 141 -5.42 17.98 -11.46
C VAL A 141 -6.71 17.16 -11.35
N PRO A 142 -6.92 16.17 -12.23
CA PRO A 142 -8.16 15.38 -12.23
C PRO A 142 -8.24 14.41 -11.03
N THR A 143 -7.10 13.93 -10.57
CA THR A 143 -6.98 12.99 -9.43
C THR A 143 -5.74 13.32 -8.63
N LEU A 144 -5.76 12.98 -7.33
CA LEU A 144 -4.60 13.06 -6.46
C LEU A 144 -3.90 11.71 -6.43
N SER A 145 -2.57 11.71 -6.37
CA SER A 145 -1.77 10.50 -6.52
C SER A 145 -1.74 9.65 -5.26
N CYS A 146 -1.77 10.26 -4.09
CA CYS A 146 -1.73 9.55 -2.81
C CYS A 146 -2.27 10.43 -1.68
N TYR A 147 -2.48 9.78 -0.55
CA TYR A 147 -2.70 10.42 0.75
C TYR A 147 -1.55 10.07 1.70
N GLY A 148 -1.21 11.00 2.58
CA GLY A 148 -0.40 10.79 3.79
C GLY A 148 -1.05 11.49 4.96
N GLN A 149 -0.92 10.93 6.14
CA GLN A 149 -1.56 11.41 7.37
C GLN A 149 -0.80 12.59 8.00
N PRO A 150 -1.45 13.45 8.79
CA PRO A 150 -0.74 14.42 9.61
C PRO A 150 -0.07 13.70 10.81
N GLY A 151 1.27 13.70 10.83
CA GLY A 151 2.06 13.05 11.86
C GLY A 151 1.68 11.59 12.08
N SER A 152 1.37 11.19 13.33
CA SER A 152 0.91 9.84 13.67
C SER A 152 -0.62 9.71 13.76
N SER A 153 -1.39 10.73 13.32
CA SER A 153 -2.85 10.77 13.39
C SER A 153 -3.51 9.96 12.28
N TRP A 154 -3.83 8.70 12.54
CA TRP A 154 -4.19 7.70 11.55
C TRP A 154 -5.40 6.85 11.97
N GLY A 155 -6.07 6.26 10.98
CA GLY A 155 -7.04 5.18 11.12
C GLY A 155 -7.15 4.37 9.81
N PRO A 156 -7.45 3.06 9.84
CA PRO A 156 -7.52 2.23 8.62
C PRO A 156 -8.69 2.63 7.71
N GLN A 157 -9.73 3.27 8.27
CA GLN A 157 -10.86 3.80 7.53
C GLN A 157 -10.44 4.84 6.48
N THR A 158 -9.33 5.56 6.73
CA THR A 158 -8.78 6.54 5.79
C THR A 158 -8.41 5.91 4.45
N LEU A 159 -7.79 4.71 4.45
CA LEU A 159 -7.39 4.04 3.22
C LEU A 159 -8.61 3.63 2.38
N ALA A 160 -9.65 3.11 3.02
CA ALA A 160 -10.88 2.70 2.34
C ALA A 160 -11.64 3.89 1.73
N ALA A 161 -11.46 5.10 2.26
CA ALA A 161 -12.09 6.32 1.78
C ALA A 161 -11.44 6.89 0.51
N LEU A 162 -10.14 6.64 0.29
CA LEU A 162 -9.32 7.36 -0.72
C LEU A 162 -9.92 7.32 -2.13
N GLY A 163 -10.37 6.16 -2.57
CA GLY A 163 -10.96 6.02 -3.92
C GLY A 163 -12.19 6.90 -4.13
N ARG A 164 -13.04 7.02 -3.10
CA ARG A 164 -14.24 7.86 -3.11
C ARG A 164 -13.92 9.37 -3.06
N MET A 165 -12.75 9.72 -2.54
CA MET A 165 -12.24 11.10 -2.48
C MET A 165 -11.46 11.50 -3.74
N GLY A 166 -11.36 10.65 -4.77
CA GLY A 166 -10.57 10.93 -5.97
C GLY A 166 -9.06 10.89 -5.75
N ILE A 167 -8.62 10.11 -4.75
CA ILE A 167 -7.20 9.86 -4.45
C ILE A 167 -6.88 8.44 -4.93
N ALA A 168 -6.87 8.26 -6.22
CA ALA A 168 -6.72 6.96 -6.85
C ALA A 168 -6.10 7.08 -8.25
N PRO A 169 -4.77 7.27 -8.37
CA PRO A 169 -4.09 7.31 -9.66
C PRO A 169 -4.34 6.00 -10.40
N GLN A 170 -4.70 6.09 -11.67
CA GLN A 170 -5.03 4.92 -12.51
C GLN A 170 -6.15 4.03 -11.90
N GLY A 171 -7.01 4.59 -11.06
CA GLY A 171 -8.09 3.88 -10.37
C GLY A 171 -7.67 3.08 -9.13
N VAL A 172 -6.42 3.16 -8.70
CA VAL A 172 -5.88 2.47 -7.53
C VAL A 172 -5.64 3.47 -6.40
N PRO A 173 -6.33 3.36 -5.25
CA PRO A 173 -6.02 4.18 -4.09
C PRO A 173 -4.58 3.97 -3.62
N CYS A 174 -3.85 5.06 -3.33
CA CYS A 174 -2.49 5.00 -2.84
C CYS A 174 -2.34 5.77 -1.52
N TYR A 175 -1.56 5.17 -0.62
CA TYR A 175 -1.21 5.73 0.68
C TYR A 175 0.31 5.76 0.83
N VAL A 176 0.88 6.94 1.04
CA VAL A 176 2.34 7.14 1.15
C VAL A 176 2.67 7.94 2.39
N ASP A 177 3.33 7.28 3.34
CA ASP A 177 3.74 7.88 4.60
C ASP A 177 4.92 7.13 5.24
N SER A 178 5.54 7.72 6.25
CA SER A 178 6.60 7.10 7.05
C SER A 178 6.11 6.47 8.35
N GLY A 179 4.81 6.48 8.62
CA GLY A 179 4.19 6.05 9.87
C GLY A 179 4.46 4.61 10.31
N SER A 180 3.86 4.17 11.41
CA SER A 180 4.26 2.95 12.10
C SER A 180 3.13 2.01 12.51
N HIS A 181 1.87 2.29 12.15
CA HIS A 181 0.71 1.53 12.63
C HIS A 181 0.53 0.16 11.98
N VAL A 182 0.85 0.03 10.69
CA VAL A 182 0.81 -1.22 9.93
C VAL A 182 2.02 -1.26 9.00
N GLY A 183 2.61 -2.41 8.74
CA GLY A 183 3.68 -2.49 7.76
C GLY A 183 4.28 -3.88 7.60
N LEU A 184 4.84 -4.15 6.43
CA LEU A 184 5.52 -5.41 6.10
C LEU A 184 7.05 -5.27 6.04
N GLY A 185 7.61 -4.15 6.54
CA GLY A 185 9.06 -3.92 6.62
C GLY A 185 9.73 -3.78 5.26
N GLY A 186 9.90 -2.53 4.80
CA GLY A 186 10.71 -2.18 3.62
C GLY A 186 10.10 -2.50 2.25
N VAL A 187 8.88 -2.98 2.18
CA VAL A 187 8.21 -3.30 0.92
C VAL A 187 6.82 -2.66 0.83
N PRO A 188 6.41 -2.22 -0.37
CA PRO A 188 5.02 -1.82 -0.62
C PRO A 188 4.07 -3.00 -0.40
N PHE A 189 2.86 -2.70 0.05
CA PHE A 189 1.87 -3.72 0.36
C PHE A 189 0.44 -3.24 0.07
N TRP A 190 -0.46 -4.19 -0.10
CA TRP A 190 -1.90 -3.93 -0.22
C TRP A 190 -2.54 -3.99 1.17
N TYR A 191 -3.38 -2.99 1.48
CA TYR A 191 -4.11 -2.92 2.72
C TYR A 191 -5.38 -2.07 2.55
N CYS A 192 -6.52 -2.51 3.05
CA CYS A 192 -7.82 -1.84 2.89
C CYS A 192 -8.16 -1.46 1.44
N GLY A 193 -7.73 -2.26 0.47
CA GLY A 193 -7.94 -1.98 -0.95
C GLY A 193 -7.03 -0.91 -1.55
N ALA A 194 -6.12 -0.34 -0.78
CA ALA A 194 -5.13 0.64 -1.21
C ALA A 194 -3.72 0.02 -1.32
N LEU A 195 -2.92 0.55 -2.25
CA LEU A 195 -1.48 0.31 -2.30
C LEU A 195 -0.80 1.25 -1.31
N ALA A 196 -0.15 0.69 -0.32
CA ALA A 196 0.44 1.43 0.79
C ALA A 196 1.97 1.33 0.80
N LEU A 197 2.62 2.48 0.98
CA LEU A 197 4.01 2.61 1.39
C LEU A 197 4.01 3.20 2.80
N TYR A 198 4.30 2.36 3.77
CA TYR A 198 4.19 2.70 5.17
C TYR A 198 5.24 1.92 5.94
N LYS A 199 6.04 2.60 6.76
CA LYS A 199 7.12 1.95 7.49
C LYS A 199 8.11 1.23 6.54
N MET A 200 8.70 1.99 5.61
CA MET A 200 9.59 1.47 4.57
C MET A 200 10.99 1.09 5.05
N SER A 201 11.33 1.23 6.33
CA SER A 201 12.61 0.74 6.86
C SER A 201 12.80 -0.75 6.58
N PRO A 202 13.97 -1.22 6.11
CA PRO A 202 15.26 -0.50 5.94
C PRO A 202 15.42 0.24 4.60
N ASN A 203 14.38 0.38 3.79
CA ASN A 203 14.41 1.06 2.49
C ASN A 203 13.90 2.51 2.59
N GLU A 204 14.11 3.13 3.75
CA GLU A 204 13.80 4.52 4.00
C GLU A 204 15.09 5.25 4.45
N THR A 205 15.34 6.40 3.88
CA THR A 205 16.49 7.24 4.23
C THR A 205 16.19 8.69 3.95
N ARG A 206 16.89 9.58 4.66
CA ARG A 206 16.87 11.02 4.39
C ARG A 206 18.17 11.65 4.89
N MET A 207 18.56 12.77 4.31
CA MET A 207 19.64 13.58 4.81
C MET A 207 19.09 14.56 5.86
N ASP A 208 19.73 14.67 7.01
CA ASP A 208 19.51 15.80 7.90
C ASP A 208 20.05 17.07 7.23
N LEU A 209 19.21 18.08 7.08
CA LEU A 209 19.59 19.33 6.38
C LEU A 209 20.59 20.19 7.19
N TRP A 210 20.73 19.92 8.50
CA TRP A 210 21.35 20.84 9.46
C TRP A 210 22.57 20.27 10.18
N ALA A 211 22.65 18.97 10.38
CA ALA A 211 23.75 18.37 11.11
C ALA A 211 25.06 18.41 10.31
N ASP A 212 26.16 18.61 11.02
CA ASP A 212 27.48 18.53 10.42
C ASP A 212 27.79 17.09 9.95
N GLY A 213 28.39 16.95 8.77
CA GLY A 213 28.70 15.65 8.16
C GLY A 213 27.44 14.88 7.66
N ALA A 214 26.27 15.50 7.69
CA ALA A 214 25.02 14.84 7.31
C ALA A 214 24.97 14.42 5.83
N LEU A 215 25.60 15.18 4.94
CA LEU A 215 25.66 14.87 3.53
C LEU A 215 26.45 13.58 3.28
N GLU A 216 27.62 13.49 3.84
CA GLU A 216 28.51 12.32 3.72
C GLU A 216 27.84 11.06 4.27
N LYS A 217 27.24 11.17 5.46
CA LYS A 217 26.49 10.09 6.10
C LYS A 217 25.28 9.64 5.27
N ALA A 218 24.52 10.59 4.71
CA ALA A 218 23.37 10.28 3.87
C ALA A 218 23.79 9.64 2.53
N CYS A 219 24.86 10.10 1.93
CA CYS A 219 25.41 9.49 0.72
C CYS A 219 25.89 8.04 0.97
N GLU A 220 26.55 7.78 2.08
CA GLU A 220 26.98 6.44 2.48
C GLU A 220 25.78 5.53 2.76
N GLY A 221 24.81 5.99 3.53
CA GLY A 221 23.57 5.27 3.82
C GLY A 221 22.81 4.92 2.55
N PHE A 222 22.63 5.88 1.64
CA PHE A 222 21.98 5.63 0.35
C PHE A 222 22.75 4.63 -0.51
N ARG A 223 24.09 4.74 -0.57
CA ARG A 223 24.93 3.78 -1.31
C ARG A 223 24.78 2.36 -0.78
N SER A 224 24.71 2.18 0.54
CA SER A 224 24.49 0.87 1.16
C SER A 224 23.13 0.28 0.78
N ILE A 225 22.05 1.07 0.85
CA ILE A 225 20.71 0.64 0.44
C ILE A 225 20.69 0.31 -1.06
N HIS A 226 21.26 1.17 -1.89
CA HIS A 226 21.35 1.01 -3.34
C HIS A 226 22.06 -0.30 -3.72
N GLY A 227 23.27 -0.56 -3.15
CA GLY A 227 24.01 -1.77 -3.44
C GLY A 227 23.26 -3.04 -3.05
N ARG A 228 22.60 -3.04 -1.88
CA ARG A 228 21.77 -4.17 -1.45
C ARG A 228 20.59 -4.40 -2.38
N LEU A 229 19.83 -3.36 -2.71
CA LEU A 229 18.66 -3.49 -3.59
C LEU A 229 19.05 -3.90 -5.01
N GLN A 230 20.18 -3.42 -5.54
CA GLN A 230 20.67 -3.90 -6.85
C GLN A 230 20.97 -5.40 -6.83
N ALA A 231 21.59 -5.90 -5.77
CA ALA A 231 21.88 -7.32 -5.61
C ALA A 231 20.61 -8.16 -5.45
N GLU A 232 19.54 -7.59 -4.89
CA GLU A 232 18.22 -8.22 -4.72
C GLU A 232 17.34 -8.13 -6.00
N GLY A 233 17.85 -7.62 -7.11
CA GLY A 233 17.12 -7.48 -8.38
C GLY A 233 16.29 -6.19 -8.48
N GLY A 234 16.60 -5.19 -7.67
CA GLY A 234 15.95 -3.88 -7.63
C GLY A 234 14.96 -3.73 -6.47
N GLY A 235 14.51 -2.49 -6.26
CA GLY A 235 13.57 -2.17 -5.20
C GLY A 235 13.19 -0.71 -5.15
N LEU A 236 12.47 -0.32 -4.09
CA LEU A 236 12.00 1.04 -3.86
C LEU A 236 12.65 1.61 -2.60
N VAL A 237 13.17 2.82 -2.70
CA VAL A 237 13.65 3.64 -1.58
C VAL A 237 12.66 4.78 -1.37
N SER A 238 12.23 5.02 -0.13
CA SER A 238 11.39 6.15 0.26
C SER A 238 12.23 7.25 0.89
N ILE A 239 12.07 8.49 0.41
CA ILE A 239 12.76 9.67 0.93
C ILE A 239 11.73 10.79 1.08
N PHE A 240 11.63 11.37 2.28
CA PHE A 240 10.66 12.42 2.55
C PHE A 240 11.25 13.64 3.21
N TYR A 241 10.62 14.79 2.95
CA TYR A 241 10.92 16.07 3.55
C TYR A 241 9.67 16.95 3.65
N HIS A 242 9.81 18.08 4.35
CA HIS A 242 8.78 19.12 4.41
C HIS A 242 9.42 20.44 3.93
N PRO A 243 8.84 21.18 3.00
CA PRO A 243 9.43 22.44 2.53
C PRO A 243 9.75 23.43 3.67
N CYS A 244 8.95 23.44 4.73
CA CYS A 244 9.19 24.28 5.90
C CYS A 244 10.52 24.00 6.62
N GLU A 245 11.09 22.81 6.51
CA GLU A 245 12.39 22.47 7.12
C GLU A 245 13.54 23.34 6.61
N TRP A 246 13.44 23.87 5.39
CA TRP A 246 14.48 24.75 4.82
C TRP A 246 14.47 26.16 5.40
N VAL A 247 13.32 26.60 5.92
CA VAL A 247 13.09 27.99 6.30
C VAL A 247 12.75 28.19 7.78
N HIS A 248 12.31 27.12 8.45
CA HIS A 248 11.94 27.19 9.86
C HIS A 248 12.84 26.31 10.73
N ARG A 249 13.06 26.74 12.00
CA ARG A 249 13.81 25.98 13.02
C ARG A 249 12.92 25.01 13.77
N GLU A 250 11.64 25.28 13.83
CA GLU A 250 10.60 24.43 14.42
C GLU A 250 9.42 24.35 13.45
N PHE A 251 8.72 23.24 13.48
CA PHE A 251 7.48 23.08 12.69
C PHE A 251 6.37 23.97 13.27
N TRP A 252 5.59 24.59 12.39
CA TRP A 252 4.51 25.51 12.75
C TRP A 252 3.47 24.88 13.69
N ASP A 253 3.17 23.62 13.50
CA ASP A 253 2.25 22.85 14.31
C ASP A 253 2.85 22.47 15.66
N GLY A 254 4.13 22.14 15.72
CA GLY A 254 4.85 21.96 16.97
C GLY A 254 4.86 23.21 17.88
N VAL A 255 4.87 24.40 17.26
CA VAL A 255 4.77 25.68 17.98
C VAL A 255 3.35 25.91 18.53
N ASN A 256 2.30 25.51 17.79
CA ASN A 256 0.92 25.88 18.07
C ASN A 256 0.09 24.76 18.72
N PHE A 257 0.33 23.50 18.36
CA PHE A 257 -0.54 22.37 18.72
C PHE A 257 0.11 21.36 19.66
N ARG A 258 1.29 21.66 20.17
CA ARG A 258 2.02 20.75 21.06
C ARG A 258 1.18 20.30 22.25
N ARG A 259 1.17 18.99 22.51
CA ARG A 259 0.43 18.32 23.61
C ARG A 259 -1.08 18.53 23.56
N GLY A 260 -1.65 18.59 22.37
CA GLY A 260 -3.08 18.75 22.18
C GLY A 260 -3.59 20.18 22.36
N ALA A 261 -2.68 21.18 22.39
CA ALA A 261 -3.11 22.58 22.33
C ALA A 261 -3.85 22.83 21.02
N ASN A 262 -4.93 23.60 21.09
CA ASN A 262 -5.72 23.98 19.91
C ASN A 262 -6.17 25.45 20.02
N PRO A 263 -5.21 26.40 19.98
CA PRO A 263 -5.55 27.81 20.10
C PRO A 263 -6.37 28.27 18.90
N PRO A 264 -7.20 29.29 19.06
CA PRO A 264 -7.87 29.94 17.95
C PRO A 264 -6.85 30.54 16.98
N ARG A 265 -7.24 30.65 15.70
CA ARG A 265 -6.27 30.98 14.62
C ARG A 265 -5.57 32.32 14.81
N GLU A 266 -6.21 33.29 15.40
CA GLU A 266 -5.69 34.62 15.72
C GLU A 266 -4.57 34.62 16.76
N GLU A 267 -4.47 33.54 17.56
CA GLU A 267 -3.43 33.35 18.58
C GLU A 267 -2.23 32.55 18.07
N TRP A 268 -2.29 32.05 16.82
CA TRP A 268 -1.22 31.24 16.28
C TRP A 268 0.09 32.01 16.16
N LYS A 269 1.15 31.37 16.66
CA LYS A 269 2.49 31.91 16.66
C LYS A 269 3.23 31.48 15.39
N LYS A 270 4.00 32.43 14.85
CA LYS A 270 4.90 32.14 13.73
C LYS A 270 6.07 31.29 14.20
N PRO A 271 6.45 30.22 13.46
CA PRO A 271 7.64 29.45 13.78
C PRO A 271 8.90 30.30 13.66
N PRO A 272 9.94 30.07 14.50
CA PRO A 272 11.22 30.72 14.36
C PRO A 272 11.83 30.42 12.99
N GLN A 273 12.25 31.48 12.29
CA GLN A 273 12.81 31.35 10.94
C GLN A 273 14.33 31.15 10.97
N ARG A 274 14.84 30.51 9.95
CA ARG A 274 16.27 30.42 9.65
C ARG A 274 16.76 31.67 8.94
N THR A 275 18.07 31.91 8.97
CA THR A 275 18.65 32.99 8.18
C THR A 275 18.68 32.63 6.69
N ALA A 276 18.90 33.64 5.85
CA ALA A 276 19.05 33.42 4.41
C ALA A 276 20.25 32.50 4.10
N GLU A 277 21.34 32.67 4.83
CA GLU A 277 22.57 31.90 4.67
C GLU A 277 22.36 30.43 5.09
N GLU A 278 21.66 30.18 6.19
CA GLU A 278 21.30 28.83 6.61
C GLU A 278 20.42 28.15 5.57
N THR A 279 19.37 28.85 5.09
CA THR A 279 18.46 28.36 4.04
C THR A 279 19.22 28.02 2.76
N GLU A 280 20.13 28.91 2.31
CA GLU A 280 20.94 28.67 1.11
C GLU A 280 21.84 27.43 1.28
N ALA A 281 22.51 27.31 2.41
CA ALA A 281 23.36 26.16 2.70
C ALA A 281 22.57 24.82 2.69
N ALA A 282 21.34 24.81 3.23
CA ALA A 282 20.47 23.64 3.20
C ALA A 282 20.08 23.24 1.77
N PHE A 283 19.73 24.21 0.92
CA PHE A 283 19.45 23.95 -0.49
C PHE A 283 20.67 23.38 -1.21
N GLN A 284 21.85 23.96 -1.02
CA GLN A 284 23.11 23.45 -1.65
C GLN A 284 23.45 22.04 -1.20
N ARG A 285 23.27 21.71 0.07
CA ARG A 285 23.45 20.32 0.58
C ARG A 285 22.46 19.36 -0.09
N PHE A 286 21.19 19.75 -0.16
CA PHE A 286 20.15 18.94 -0.79
C PHE A 286 20.43 18.73 -2.28
N GLU A 287 20.84 19.77 -3.02
CA GLU A 287 21.25 19.65 -4.41
C GLU A 287 22.36 18.63 -4.60
N ARG A 288 23.42 18.70 -3.79
CA ARG A 288 24.53 17.75 -3.82
C ARG A 288 24.07 16.32 -3.50
N TYR A 289 23.14 16.14 -2.57
CA TYR A 289 22.59 14.84 -2.24
C TYR A 289 21.79 14.24 -3.40
N ILE A 290 20.95 15.02 -4.06
CA ILE A 290 20.17 14.60 -5.24
C ILE A 290 21.11 14.27 -6.41
N ASP A 291 22.12 15.11 -6.68
CA ASP A 291 23.08 14.88 -7.74
C ASP A 291 23.93 13.62 -7.48
N PHE A 292 24.28 13.35 -6.23
CA PHE A 292 24.91 12.09 -5.83
C PHE A 292 24.01 10.88 -6.15
N GLN A 293 22.74 10.91 -5.76
CA GLN A 293 21.81 9.80 -6.06
C GLN A 293 21.71 9.54 -7.58
N ARG A 294 21.62 10.60 -8.37
CA ARG A 294 21.56 10.52 -9.84
C ARG A 294 22.86 9.98 -10.47
N SER A 295 23.99 10.15 -9.81
CA SER A 295 25.28 9.66 -10.31
C SER A 295 25.44 8.15 -10.19
N LEU A 296 24.60 7.48 -9.41
CA LEU A 296 24.65 6.02 -9.24
C LEU A 296 23.90 5.32 -10.39
N GLY A 297 24.51 4.25 -10.92
CA GLY A 297 23.91 3.47 -12.00
C GLY A 297 22.62 2.76 -11.56
N GLY A 298 21.61 2.73 -12.45
CA GLY A 298 20.36 2.02 -12.19
C GLY A 298 19.41 2.71 -11.19
N VAL A 299 19.61 4.02 -10.92
CA VAL A 299 18.68 4.82 -10.11
C VAL A 299 17.63 5.47 -11.00
N GLU A 300 16.36 5.31 -10.65
CA GLU A 300 15.19 5.91 -11.29
C GLU A 300 14.36 6.66 -10.26
N PHE A 301 14.07 7.95 -10.47
CA PHE A 301 13.13 8.70 -9.64
C PHE A 301 11.71 8.44 -10.12
N VAL A 302 10.83 8.07 -9.18
CA VAL A 302 9.43 7.76 -9.44
C VAL A 302 8.51 8.59 -8.54
N THR A 303 7.24 8.68 -8.91
CA THR A 303 6.21 9.38 -8.13
C THR A 303 5.21 8.41 -7.51
N ALA A 304 4.41 8.87 -6.55
CA ALA A 304 3.31 8.08 -6.01
C ALA A 304 2.30 7.68 -7.11
N GLY A 305 2.10 8.54 -8.12
CA GLY A 305 1.27 8.24 -9.28
C GLY A 305 1.78 7.10 -10.16
N ASP A 306 3.06 6.73 -10.07
CA ASP A 306 3.65 5.60 -10.81
C ASP A 306 3.47 4.26 -10.09
N LEU A 307 3.19 4.26 -8.78
CA LEU A 307 3.16 3.06 -7.95
C LEU A 307 2.18 1.98 -8.45
N PRO A 308 0.94 2.29 -8.88
CA PRO A 308 0.03 1.25 -9.38
C PRO A 308 0.57 0.48 -10.58
N ARG A 309 1.33 1.14 -11.45
CA ARG A 309 1.98 0.50 -12.61
C ARG A 309 3.18 -0.35 -12.18
N LEU A 310 3.91 0.07 -11.16
CA LEU A 310 5.08 -0.62 -10.64
C LEU A 310 4.73 -1.83 -9.77
N TYR A 311 3.59 -1.76 -9.09
CA TYR A 311 3.11 -2.78 -8.15
C TYR A 311 1.63 -3.14 -8.42
N PRO A 312 1.30 -3.71 -9.59
CA PRO A 312 -0.08 -4.06 -9.92
C PRO A 312 -0.60 -5.21 -9.04
N ASP A 313 -1.88 -5.16 -8.66
CA ASP A 313 -2.55 -6.33 -8.08
C ASP A 313 -2.95 -7.30 -9.19
N ARG A 314 -2.04 -8.18 -9.58
CA ARG A 314 -2.22 -9.11 -10.69
C ARG A 314 -3.42 -10.03 -10.51
N LEU A 315 -3.78 -10.37 -9.27
CA LEU A 315 -4.96 -11.20 -9.01
C LEU A 315 -6.25 -10.55 -9.55
N ARG A 316 -6.34 -9.21 -9.57
CA ARG A 316 -7.53 -8.50 -10.08
C ARG A 316 -7.65 -8.56 -11.58
N SER A 317 -6.52 -8.53 -12.28
CA SER A 317 -6.50 -8.60 -13.76
C SER A 317 -6.49 -10.02 -14.29
N GLU A 318 -5.83 -10.95 -13.60
CA GLU A 318 -5.63 -12.33 -14.05
C GLU A 318 -6.69 -13.30 -13.48
N GLY A 319 -7.30 -12.98 -12.34
CA GLY A 319 -8.17 -13.92 -11.61
C GLY A 319 -7.38 -15.09 -11.00
N GLY A 320 -8.10 -16.11 -10.55
CA GLY A 320 -7.53 -17.35 -10.05
C GLY A 320 -7.86 -18.54 -10.93
N ASP A 321 -6.86 -19.29 -11.34
CA ASP A 321 -7.02 -20.58 -12.03
C ASP A 321 -7.08 -21.75 -11.01
N LEU A 322 -7.21 -22.98 -11.51
CA LEU A 322 -7.21 -24.17 -10.66
C LEU A 322 -5.89 -24.34 -9.86
N GLY A 323 -4.75 -23.92 -10.44
CA GLY A 323 -3.46 -23.94 -9.76
C GLY A 323 -3.44 -22.98 -8.56
N THR A 324 -4.01 -21.80 -8.71
CA THR A 324 -4.24 -20.82 -7.65
C THR A 324 -5.10 -21.40 -6.53
N VAL A 325 -6.22 -22.05 -6.89
CA VAL A 325 -7.10 -22.71 -5.90
C VAL A 325 -6.38 -23.81 -5.15
N LYS A 326 -5.65 -24.70 -5.85
CA LYS A 326 -4.84 -25.77 -5.24
C LYS A 326 -3.79 -25.23 -4.26
N SER A 327 -3.15 -24.10 -4.61
CA SER A 327 -2.15 -23.45 -3.73
C SER A 327 -2.79 -22.89 -2.45
N VAL A 328 -3.97 -22.27 -2.55
CA VAL A 328 -4.72 -21.78 -1.40
C VAL A 328 -5.19 -22.95 -0.52
N VAL A 329 -5.76 -23.98 -1.11
CA VAL A 329 -6.19 -25.20 -0.41
C VAL A 329 -5.03 -25.81 0.39
N LYS A 330 -3.85 -25.94 -0.23
CA LYS A 330 -2.64 -26.44 0.42
C LYS A 330 -2.20 -25.57 1.61
N ALA A 331 -2.28 -24.25 1.46
CA ALA A 331 -1.91 -23.30 2.53
C ALA A 331 -2.87 -23.36 3.74
N LEU A 332 -4.14 -23.71 3.51
CA LEU A 332 -5.15 -23.82 4.56
C LEU A 332 -5.16 -25.19 5.25
N GLU A 333 -4.49 -26.19 4.67
CA GLU A 333 -4.48 -27.56 5.20
C GLU A 333 -3.73 -27.62 6.53
N GLY A 334 -4.40 -28.09 7.58
CA GLY A 334 -3.83 -28.22 8.93
C GLY A 334 -3.48 -26.90 9.62
N ALA A 335 -3.64 -25.75 8.96
CA ALA A 335 -3.25 -24.46 9.50
C ALA A 335 -4.18 -24.01 10.64
N SER A 336 -3.63 -23.47 11.74
CA SER A 336 -4.37 -22.77 12.79
C SER A 336 -4.50 -21.25 12.52
N GLU A 337 -3.75 -20.75 11.54
CA GLU A 337 -3.71 -19.34 11.14
C GLU A 337 -3.78 -19.21 9.62
N VAL A 338 -4.52 -18.23 9.13
CA VAL A 338 -4.58 -17.88 7.71
C VAL A 338 -3.65 -16.71 7.43
N GLY A 339 -2.59 -16.97 6.67
CA GLY A 339 -1.65 -15.96 6.17
C GLY A 339 -1.97 -15.55 4.72
N PHE A 340 -1.15 -14.69 4.15
CA PHE A 340 -1.17 -14.46 2.71
C PHE A 340 -0.49 -15.62 1.97
N VAL A 341 -0.97 -15.91 0.76
CA VAL A 341 -0.39 -16.92 -0.13
C VAL A 341 0.38 -16.23 -1.25
N ALA A 342 1.62 -16.67 -1.47
CA ALA A 342 2.47 -16.22 -2.56
C ALA A 342 2.60 -17.33 -3.60
N LEU A 343 2.25 -17.06 -4.85
CA LEU A 343 2.41 -17.99 -5.95
C LEU A 343 3.75 -17.78 -6.68
N GLU A 344 4.27 -18.79 -7.33
CA GLU A 344 5.53 -18.74 -8.09
C GLU A 344 5.48 -17.71 -9.22
N ASN A 345 4.32 -17.53 -9.85
CA ASN A 345 4.11 -16.52 -10.88
C ASN A 345 4.07 -15.06 -10.37
N GLY A 346 4.26 -14.84 -9.07
CA GLY A 346 4.26 -13.51 -8.46
C GLY A 346 2.90 -13.01 -7.97
N VAL A 347 1.79 -13.74 -8.21
CA VAL A 347 0.48 -13.38 -7.65
C VAL A 347 0.48 -13.57 -6.14
N ARG A 348 -0.13 -12.63 -5.41
CA ARG A 348 -0.28 -12.65 -3.96
C ARG A 348 -1.75 -12.62 -3.57
N LEU A 349 -2.14 -13.47 -2.63
CA LEU A 349 -3.52 -13.54 -2.10
C LEU A 349 -3.52 -13.25 -0.61
N SER A 350 -4.24 -12.23 -0.18
CA SER A 350 -4.57 -11.97 1.22
C SER A 350 -5.60 -12.98 1.73
N ALA A 351 -5.89 -12.99 3.03
CA ALA A 351 -6.95 -13.85 3.58
C ALA A 351 -8.33 -13.49 2.97
N ALA A 352 -8.60 -12.20 2.73
CA ALA A 352 -9.83 -11.78 2.05
C ALA A 352 -9.89 -12.28 0.61
N ASP A 353 -8.78 -12.25 -0.12
CA ASP A 353 -8.71 -12.81 -1.48
C ASP A 353 -8.98 -14.31 -1.51
N GLN A 354 -8.41 -15.05 -0.55
CA GLN A 354 -8.63 -16.48 -0.41
C GLN A 354 -10.11 -16.80 -0.12
N PHE A 355 -10.75 -15.97 0.73
CA PHE A 355 -12.18 -16.11 1.02
C PHE A 355 -13.03 -15.91 -0.24
N VAL A 356 -12.78 -14.85 -1.00
CA VAL A 356 -13.50 -14.55 -2.24
C VAL A 356 -13.27 -15.62 -3.30
N LEU A 357 -12.02 -16.05 -3.49
CA LEU A 357 -11.64 -17.09 -4.44
C LEU A 357 -12.37 -18.40 -4.16
N LEU A 358 -12.30 -18.90 -2.93
CA LEU A 358 -12.90 -20.18 -2.57
C LEU A 358 -14.43 -20.12 -2.57
N ALA A 359 -15.02 -19.01 -2.13
CA ALA A 359 -16.47 -18.83 -2.16
C ALA A 359 -17.00 -18.87 -3.61
N GLU A 360 -16.34 -18.17 -4.52
CA GLU A 360 -16.75 -18.16 -5.94
C GLU A 360 -16.44 -19.50 -6.64
N PHE A 361 -15.28 -20.10 -6.38
CA PHE A 361 -14.93 -21.42 -6.88
C PHE A 361 -15.99 -22.47 -6.51
N LEU A 362 -16.30 -22.60 -5.23
CA LEU A 362 -17.27 -23.57 -4.73
C LEU A 362 -18.69 -23.27 -5.21
N ARG A 363 -19.07 -21.99 -5.31
CA ARG A 363 -20.35 -21.61 -5.92
C ARG A 363 -20.47 -22.19 -7.33
N ILE A 364 -19.45 -21.99 -8.18
CA ILE A 364 -19.45 -22.50 -9.55
C ILE A 364 -19.52 -24.03 -9.54
N VAL A 365 -18.70 -24.69 -8.74
CA VAL A 365 -18.70 -26.16 -8.64
C VAL A 365 -20.09 -26.68 -8.27
N TYR A 366 -20.69 -26.15 -7.19
CA TYR A 366 -21.98 -26.65 -6.69
C TYR A 366 -23.20 -26.25 -7.50
N THR A 367 -23.05 -25.30 -8.43
CA THR A 367 -24.13 -24.90 -9.35
C THR A 367 -24.00 -25.58 -10.73
N SER A 368 -22.77 -25.82 -11.19
CA SER A 368 -22.52 -26.39 -12.53
C SER A 368 -22.14 -27.88 -12.53
N GLY A 369 -21.74 -28.42 -11.36
CA GLY A 369 -21.17 -29.76 -11.24
C GLY A 369 -19.75 -29.86 -11.83
N LYS A 370 -19.08 -28.79 -12.20
CA LYS A 370 -17.80 -28.81 -12.91
C LYS A 370 -16.81 -27.83 -12.27
N LEU A 371 -15.50 -28.16 -12.33
CA LEU A 371 -14.44 -27.24 -11.94
C LEU A 371 -14.36 -26.08 -12.95
N PRO A 372 -14.29 -24.81 -12.47
CA PRO A 372 -14.06 -23.66 -13.35
C PRO A 372 -12.62 -23.62 -13.85
N GLY A 373 -12.41 -23.17 -15.10
CA GLY A 373 -11.06 -22.87 -15.62
C GLY A 373 -10.47 -21.60 -15.04
N GLN A 374 -11.32 -20.64 -14.71
CA GLN A 374 -10.95 -19.34 -14.17
C GLN A 374 -11.99 -18.85 -13.15
N VAL A 375 -11.53 -18.17 -12.13
CA VAL A 375 -12.35 -17.56 -11.07
C VAL A 375 -12.04 -16.07 -10.99
N VAL A 376 -13.06 -15.23 -11.08
CA VAL A 376 -12.92 -13.78 -10.88
C VAL A 376 -12.85 -13.49 -9.39
N VAL A 377 -11.82 -12.75 -8.98
CA VAL A 377 -11.58 -12.41 -7.56
C VAL A 377 -11.62 -10.90 -7.40
N PRO A 378 -12.79 -10.30 -7.15
CA PRO A 378 -12.87 -8.87 -6.85
C PRO A 378 -12.20 -8.52 -5.52
N SER A 379 -11.76 -7.27 -5.39
CA SER A 379 -11.24 -6.77 -4.10
C SER A 379 -12.35 -6.79 -3.05
N ALA A 380 -11.99 -7.22 -1.84
CA ALA A 380 -12.86 -7.17 -0.68
C ALA A 380 -12.08 -6.65 0.53
N LEU A 381 -12.75 -5.87 1.37
CA LEU A 381 -12.29 -5.43 2.68
C LEU A 381 -12.39 -6.58 3.69
N GLY A 382 -11.69 -6.47 4.81
CA GLY A 382 -11.87 -7.35 5.96
C GLY A 382 -13.22 -7.13 6.65
N PRO A 383 -13.57 -7.94 7.66
CA PRO A 383 -14.80 -7.78 8.42
C PRO A 383 -14.96 -6.37 9.02
N ALA A 384 -16.19 -5.88 9.11
CA ALA A 384 -16.50 -4.58 9.72
C ALA A 384 -16.57 -4.64 11.25
N GLU A 385 -16.80 -5.81 11.81
CA GLU A 385 -17.01 -6.04 13.25
C GLU A 385 -16.22 -7.27 13.70
N PRO A 386 -15.87 -7.38 15.00
CA PRO A 386 -15.25 -8.57 15.55
C PRO A 386 -16.07 -9.85 15.28
N PRO A 387 -15.41 -10.94 14.90
CA PRO A 387 -16.08 -12.18 14.59
C PRO A 387 -16.68 -12.84 15.85
N PRO A 388 -17.80 -13.57 15.74
CA PRO A 388 -18.34 -14.37 16.82
C PRO A 388 -17.48 -15.62 17.08
N LYS A 389 -17.73 -16.31 18.17
CA LYS A 389 -17.29 -17.69 18.33
C LYS A 389 -18.11 -18.59 17.41
N THR A 390 -17.45 -19.59 16.80
CA THR A 390 -18.11 -20.57 15.95
C THR A 390 -18.96 -21.53 16.77
N GLU A 391 -20.25 -21.60 16.46
CA GLU A 391 -21.29 -22.33 17.22
C GLU A 391 -21.52 -23.76 16.69
N VAL A 392 -20.91 -24.14 15.55
CA VAL A 392 -21.11 -25.44 14.91
C VAL A 392 -19.81 -26.20 14.74
N GLU A 393 -19.88 -27.54 14.67
CA GLU A 393 -18.72 -28.42 14.43
C GLU A 393 -18.69 -28.95 13.00
N SER A 394 -19.86 -29.08 12.42
CA SER A 394 -20.00 -29.52 11.03
C SER A 394 -21.35 -29.11 10.46
N LEU A 395 -21.44 -29.10 9.13
CA LEU A 395 -22.66 -28.88 8.36
C LEU A 395 -22.83 -30.03 7.38
N ASP A 396 -24.08 -30.43 7.09
CA ASP A 396 -24.36 -31.23 5.92
C ASP A 396 -24.15 -30.41 4.63
N GLY A 397 -24.04 -31.08 3.49
CA GLY A 397 -23.70 -30.43 2.24
C GLY A 397 -24.68 -29.34 1.81
N ARG A 398 -25.99 -29.47 2.12
CA ARG A 398 -26.97 -28.43 1.77
C ARG A 398 -26.81 -27.21 2.65
N ALA A 399 -26.74 -27.39 3.96
CA ALA A 399 -26.54 -26.29 4.91
C ALA A 399 -25.22 -25.56 4.65
N PHE A 400 -24.15 -26.29 4.29
CA PHE A 400 -22.87 -25.68 3.92
C PHE A 400 -23.00 -24.88 2.61
N ARG A 401 -23.63 -25.41 1.55
CA ARG A 401 -23.85 -24.72 0.29
C ARG A 401 -24.66 -23.43 0.51
N ASP A 402 -25.73 -23.49 1.30
CA ASP A 402 -26.63 -22.34 1.52
C ASP A 402 -25.86 -21.23 2.28
N ALA A 403 -25.09 -21.58 3.33
CA ALA A 403 -24.22 -20.64 4.04
C ALA A 403 -23.13 -20.06 3.14
N LEU A 404 -22.57 -20.85 2.23
CA LEU A 404 -21.58 -20.44 1.23
C LEU A 404 -22.15 -19.40 0.27
N LEU A 405 -23.35 -19.66 -0.28
CA LEU A 405 -24.01 -18.77 -1.24
C LEU A 405 -24.35 -17.42 -0.59
N ASP A 406 -24.90 -17.42 0.63
CA ASP A 406 -25.21 -16.22 1.39
C ASP A 406 -23.94 -15.40 1.67
N ALA A 407 -22.88 -16.04 2.16
CA ALA A 407 -21.61 -15.37 2.44
C ALA A 407 -20.96 -14.80 1.17
N ARG A 408 -20.99 -15.57 0.07
CA ARG A 408 -20.50 -15.14 -1.25
C ARG A 408 -21.27 -13.93 -1.76
N ASP A 409 -22.59 -13.97 -1.71
CA ASP A 409 -23.43 -12.87 -2.21
C ASP A 409 -23.27 -11.61 -1.36
N GLU A 410 -23.05 -11.73 -0.06
CA GLU A 410 -22.70 -10.61 0.81
C GLU A 410 -21.39 -9.98 0.39
N VAL A 411 -20.33 -10.78 0.19
CA VAL A 411 -19.01 -10.28 -0.25
C VAL A 411 -19.11 -9.57 -1.61
N PHE A 412 -19.80 -10.16 -2.58
CA PHE A 412 -19.89 -9.59 -3.92
C PHE A 412 -20.71 -8.29 -3.95
N ARG A 413 -21.71 -8.18 -3.09
CA ARG A 413 -22.55 -6.97 -2.97
C ARG A 413 -21.86 -5.85 -2.18
N ARG A 414 -21.22 -6.17 -1.04
CA ARG A 414 -20.64 -5.18 -0.13
C ARG A 414 -19.15 -4.94 -0.34
N ARG A 415 -18.48 -5.80 -1.10
CA ARG A 415 -17.02 -5.80 -1.24
C ARG A 415 -16.31 -5.89 0.12
N GLN A 416 -16.85 -6.72 1.02
CA GLN A 416 -16.36 -6.89 2.37
C GLN A 416 -16.60 -8.32 2.85
N VAL A 417 -15.63 -8.93 3.49
CA VAL A 417 -15.78 -10.24 4.13
C VAL A 417 -16.85 -10.11 5.23
N PRO A 418 -17.85 -10.99 5.30
CA PRO A 418 -18.88 -10.91 6.33
C PRO A 418 -18.26 -11.04 7.74
N SER A 419 -18.73 -10.24 8.69
CA SER A 419 -18.27 -10.35 10.09
C SER A 419 -18.70 -11.68 10.73
N ARG A 420 -19.71 -12.32 10.18
CA ARG A 420 -20.25 -13.62 10.58
C ARG A 420 -20.89 -14.35 9.40
N VAL A 421 -20.68 -15.65 9.32
CA VAL A 421 -21.38 -16.51 8.35
C VAL A 421 -22.51 -17.22 9.09
N PHE A 422 -23.70 -17.29 8.50
CA PHE A 422 -24.86 -17.93 9.09
C PHE A 422 -25.10 -19.31 8.49
N ALA A 423 -25.36 -20.30 9.37
CA ALA A 423 -25.92 -21.60 9.01
C ALA A 423 -27.24 -21.77 9.76
N GLY A 424 -28.33 -21.36 9.12
CA GLY A 424 -29.60 -21.12 9.78
C GLY A 424 -29.46 -19.96 10.78
N VAL A 425 -29.75 -20.21 12.06
CA VAL A 425 -29.59 -19.22 13.14
C VAL A 425 -28.22 -19.23 13.80
N ARG A 426 -27.39 -20.23 13.51
CA ARG A 426 -26.06 -20.42 14.13
C ARG A 426 -25.00 -19.61 13.42
N LYS A 427 -24.04 -19.09 14.17
CA LYS A 427 -22.97 -18.23 13.69
C LYS A 427 -21.66 -18.98 13.55
N ILE A 428 -20.92 -18.65 12.50
CA ILE A 428 -19.58 -19.17 12.21
C ILE A 428 -18.65 -17.99 12.03
N ALA A 429 -17.46 -18.04 12.64
CA ALA A 429 -16.42 -17.05 12.39
C ALA A 429 -15.92 -17.15 10.94
N PRO A 430 -15.73 -16.05 10.22
CA PRO A 430 -15.37 -16.10 8.80
C PRO A 430 -14.03 -16.81 8.55
N ALA A 431 -13.06 -16.74 9.45
CA ALA A 431 -11.79 -17.45 9.31
C ALA A 431 -11.97 -18.99 9.44
N ASP A 432 -12.83 -19.44 10.34
CA ASP A 432 -13.19 -20.86 10.46
C ASP A 432 -13.92 -21.35 9.20
N PHE A 433 -14.84 -20.53 8.68
CA PHE A 433 -15.55 -20.84 7.44
C PHE A 433 -14.62 -20.86 6.22
N LEU A 434 -13.62 -19.97 6.15
CA LEU A 434 -12.60 -20.00 5.10
C LEU A 434 -11.85 -21.33 5.08
N ARG A 435 -11.45 -21.85 6.23
CA ARG A 435 -10.81 -23.17 6.31
C ARG A 435 -11.76 -24.31 5.92
N ALA A 436 -13.03 -24.22 6.30
CA ALA A 436 -14.05 -25.18 5.86
C ALA A 436 -14.23 -25.16 4.34
N MET A 437 -14.23 -23.99 3.71
CA MET A 437 -14.22 -23.87 2.24
C MET A 437 -12.96 -24.50 1.62
N GLY A 438 -11.79 -24.36 2.26
CA GLY A 438 -10.56 -25.02 1.80
C GLY A 438 -10.68 -26.55 1.80
N HIS A 439 -11.26 -27.13 2.85
CA HIS A 439 -11.53 -28.56 2.90
C HIS A 439 -12.52 -29.02 1.83
N ALA A 440 -13.63 -28.30 1.66
CA ALA A 440 -14.64 -28.60 0.65
C ALA A 440 -14.09 -28.47 -0.78
N ALA A 441 -13.22 -27.47 -1.03
CA ALA A 441 -12.57 -27.29 -2.34
C ALA A 441 -11.59 -28.43 -2.64
N ARG A 442 -10.84 -28.92 -1.65
CA ARG A 442 -9.96 -30.09 -1.79
C ARG A 442 -10.76 -31.34 -2.19
N GLU A 443 -11.86 -31.60 -1.51
CA GLU A 443 -12.74 -32.74 -1.81
C GLU A 443 -13.35 -32.62 -3.20
N ALA A 444 -13.83 -31.44 -3.56
CA ALA A 444 -14.38 -31.18 -4.91
C ALA A 444 -13.36 -31.42 -6.03
N ILE A 445 -12.11 -31.00 -5.84
CA ILE A 445 -11.02 -31.24 -6.79
C ILE A 445 -10.72 -32.74 -6.91
N ALA A 446 -10.63 -33.47 -5.80
CA ALA A 446 -10.34 -34.90 -5.78
C ALA A 446 -11.50 -35.74 -6.39
N LEU A 447 -12.74 -35.30 -6.21
CA LEU A 447 -13.91 -35.94 -6.84
C LEU A 447 -13.90 -35.71 -8.35
N ALA A 448 -13.59 -34.52 -8.82
CA ALA A 448 -13.53 -34.21 -10.24
C ALA A 448 -12.48 -35.02 -11.03
N GLU A 449 -11.47 -35.56 -10.35
CA GLU A 449 -10.48 -36.47 -10.95
C GLU A 449 -11.08 -37.89 -11.22
N LYS A 450 -12.20 -38.23 -10.56
CA LYS A 450 -12.84 -39.54 -10.63
C LYS A 450 -14.16 -39.51 -11.36
N ASP A 451 -14.90 -38.40 -11.25
CA ASP A 451 -16.24 -38.24 -11.86
C ASP A 451 -16.32 -36.83 -12.50
N PRO A 452 -16.79 -36.71 -13.77
CA PRO A 452 -16.95 -35.43 -14.42
C PRO A 452 -18.00 -34.52 -13.74
N VAL A 453 -18.85 -35.06 -12.86
CA VAL A 453 -19.88 -34.30 -12.13
C VAL A 453 -19.57 -34.30 -10.62
N VAL A 454 -19.26 -33.12 -10.11
CA VAL A 454 -18.99 -32.94 -8.68
C VAL A 454 -20.27 -32.60 -7.92
N GLY A 455 -20.69 -33.50 -7.04
CA GLY A 455 -21.83 -33.33 -6.14
C GLY A 455 -21.51 -32.50 -4.90
N LEU A 456 -22.52 -32.27 -4.06
CA LEU A 456 -22.32 -31.69 -2.73
C LEU A 456 -21.63 -32.72 -1.82
N PRO A 457 -20.74 -32.25 -0.91
CA PRO A 457 -20.16 -33.14 0.10
C PRO A 457 -21.28 -33.63 1.05
N GLU A 458 -21.12 -34.82 1.59
CA GLU A 458 -22.07 -35.36 2.58
C GLU A 458 -22.02 -34.50 3.87
N LYS A 459 -20.82 -34.15 4.32
CA LYS A 459 -20.58 -33.40 5.55
C LYS A 459 -19.31 -32.57 5.44
N VAL A 460 -19.36 -31.31 5.89
CA VAL A 460 -18.20 -30.42 5.98
C VAL A 460 -17.90 -30.13 7.43
N GLN A 461 -16.67 -30.41 7.88
CA GLN A 461 -16.18 -30.06 9.21
C GLN A 461 -15.85 -28.57 9.28
N ILE A 462 -16.23 -27.91 10.37
CA ILE A 462 -15.96 -26.50 10.62
C ILE A 462 -14.86 -26.41 11.68
N PRO A 463 -13.61 -26.08 11.28
CA PRO A 463 -12.53 -25.82 12.23
C PRO A 463 -12.90 -24.65 13.15
N LYS A 464 -12.36 -24.66 14.38
CA LYS A 464 -12.63 -23.59 15.36
C LYS A 464 -11.35 -22.87 15.77
N GLY A 465 -11.47 -21.57 16.05
CA GLY A 465 -10.38 -20.76 16.59
C GLY A 465 -9.30 -20.40 15.58
N THR A 466 -9.63 -20.34 14.31
CA THR A 466 -8.71 -19.88 13.24
C THR A 466 -8.41 -18.40 13.41
N ARG A 467 -7.13 -18.04 13.37
CA ARG A 467 -6.66 -16.65 13.46
C ARG A 467 -6.22 -16.13 12.09
N ILE A 468 -6.11 -14.82 11.98
CA ILE A 468 -5.52 -14.16 10.81
C ILE A 468 -4.07 -13.80 11.14
N ALA A 469 -3.13 -14.49 10.51
CA ALA A 469 -1.70 -14.34 10.78
C ALA A 469 -1.18 -12.91 10.54
N ALA A 470 -1.83 -12.15 9.67
CA ALA A 470 -1.44 -10.78 9.33
C ALA A 470 -1.73 -9.77 10.45
N GLU A 471 -2.53 -10.10 11.46
CA GLU A 471 -2.80 -9.22 12.61
C GLU A 471 -1.52 -8.82 13.38
N LYS A 472 -0.49 -9.68 13.37
CA LYS A 472 0.82 -9.38 13.97
C LYS A 472 1.56 -8.19 13.33
N HIS A 473 1.15 -7.75 12.14
CA HIS A 473 1.73 -6.60 11.45
C HIS A 473 1.05 -5.27 11.81
N VAL A 474 -0.01 -5.34 12.61
CA VAL A 474 -0.65 -4.15 13.20
C VAL A 474 0.08 -3.83 14.51
N ALA A 475 0.42 -2.57 14.72
CA ALA A 475 1.10 -2.11 15.91
C ALA A 475 0.30 -2.43 17.19
N GLU A 476 1.02 -2.62 18.28
CA GLU A 476 0.42 -2.74 19.60
C GLU A 476 0.02 -1.36 20.14
N ASP A 477 -1.01 -1.35 20.97
CA ASP A 477 -1.48 -0.12 21.61
C ASP A 477 -0.51 0.30 22.72
N THR A 478 0.45 1.13 22.35
CA THR A 478 1.43 1.71 23.28
C THR A 478 1.18 3.21 23.50
N PRO A 479 1.56 3.79 24.64
CA PRO A 479 1.33 5.21 24.93
C PRO A 479 1.94 6.20 23.92
N GLY A 480 2.95 5.77 23.17
CA GLY A 480 3.63 6.61 22.17
C GLY A 480 3.14 6.41 20.73
N LEU A 481 2.23 5.46 20.48
CA LEU A 481 1.86 5.07 19.12
C LEU A 481 1.27 6.21 18.30
N PHE A 482 0.38 7.01 18.90
CA PHE A 482 -0.22 8.19 18.28
C PHE A 482 0.49 9.50 18.66
N GLY A 483 1.54 9.42 19.49
CA GLY A 483 2.22 10.58 20.06
C GLY A 483 3.54 10.96 19.37
N GLY A 484 3.93 10.29 18.30
CA GLY A 484 5.23 10.50 17.63
C GLY A 484 5.42 11.92 17.10
N TRP A 485 4.38 12.55 16.62
CA TRP A 485 4.27 13.98 16.34
C TRP A 485 3.28 14.60 17.33
N VAL A 486 3.67 15.66 18.00
CA VAL A 486 3.18 16.15 19.28
C VAL A 486 1.78 16.80 19.27
N ILE A 487 0.94 16.54 18.28
CA ILE A 487 -0.39 17.17 18.16
C ILE A 487 -1.43 16.62 19.13
N HIS A 488 -1.35 15.34 19.50
CA HIS A 488 -2.29 14.77 20.46
C HIS A 488 -1.94 15.10 21.90
N THR A 489 -2.94 15.07 22.79
CA THR A 489 -2.72 15.18 24.23
C THR A 489 -1.79 14.05 24.70
N GLU A 490 -1.00 14.34 25.76
CA GLU A 490 -0.14 13.33 26.36
C GLU A 490 -0.96 12.11 26.80
N GLY A 491 -0.50 10.91 26.40
CA GLY A 491 -1.20 9.66 26.71
C GLY A 491 -2.42 9.37 25.83
N PHE A 492 -2.67 10.12 24.75
CA PHE A 492 -3.76 9.82 23.84
C PHE A 492 -3.64 8.39 23.29
N ARG A 493 -4.74 7.66 23.35
CA ARG A 493 -4.84 6.29 22.87
C ARG A 493 -6.14 6.10 22.10
N ALA A 494 -6.10 5.24 21.08
CA ALA A 494 -7.25 4.93 20.24
C ALA A 494 -7.34 3.40 19.98
N PRO A 495 -7.66 2.59 21.00
CA PRO A 495 -7.69 1.12 20.87
C PRO A 495 -8.70 0.65 19.83
N ARG A 496 -9.78 1.39 19.61
CA ARG A 496 -10.80 1.08 18.59
C ARG A 496 -10.22 1.18 17.18
N ILE A 497 -9.33 2.14 16.92
CA ILE A 497 -8.62 2.24 15.63
C ILE A 497 -7.79 0.98 15.39
N LEU A 498 -7.09 0.47 16.42
CA LEU A 498 -6.26 -0.73 16.29
C LEU A 498 -7.11 -1.99 16.14
N GLU A 499 -8.28 -2.05 16.78
CA GLU A 499 -9.25 -3.11 16.54
C GLU A 499 -9.71 -3.11 15.08
N MET A 500 -10.10 -1.95 14.54
CA MET A 500 -10.44 -1.83 13.12
C MET A 500 -9.27 -2.22 12.22
N ALA A 501 -8.04 -1.82 12.59
CA ALA A 501 -6.84 -2.18 11.83
C ALA A 501 -6.62 -3.70 11.78
N ARG A 502 -6.83 -4.42 12.90
CA ARG A 502 -6.73 -5.89 12.95
C ARG A 502 -7.82 -6.56 12.12
N LEU A 503 -9.05 -6.05 12.16
CA LEU A 503 -10.11 -6.53 11.27
C LEU A 503 -9.75 -6.38 9.79
N GLN A 504 -9.02 -5.33 9.44
CA GLN A 504 -8.58 -5.12 8.07
C GLN A 504 -7.26 -5.85 7.71
N ALA A 505 -6.58 -6.49 8.67
CA ALA A 505 -5.43 -7.35 8.39
C ALA A 505 -5.76 -8.51 7.43
N TRP A 506 -7.04 -8.84 7.29
CA TRP A 506 -7.54 -9.74 6.25
C TRP A 506 -7.11 -9.35 4.83
N THR A 507 -6.90 -8.06 4.57
CA THR A 507 -6.55 -7.53 3.25
C THR A 507 -5.05 -7.40 3.02
N LEU A 508 -4.24 -7.63 4.07
CA LEU A 508 -2.81 -7.38 4.04
C LEU A 508 -2.07 -8.44 3.22
N LYS A 509 -1.32 -8.00 2.23
CA LYS A 509 -0.43 -8.83 1.42
C LYS A 509 0.71 -7.98 0.83
N PRO A 510 1.92 -8.53 0.61
CA PRO A 510 2.97 -7.82 -0.12
C PRO A 510 2.50 -7.46 -1.53
N ALA A 511 3.01 -6.32 -2.05
CA ALA A 511 2.71 -5.89 -3.41
C ALA A 511 3.70 -6.47 -4.45
N LYS A 512 4.80 -7.09 -4.00
CA LYS A 512 5.82 -7.72 -4.83
C LYS A 512 6.16 -9.12 -4.32
#